data_7b5d9920a11f80b75a995409fe2ed18a
#
_entry.id   7b5d9920a11f80b75a995409fe2ed18a
#
_cell.length_a   1.000
_cell.length_b   1.000
_cell.length_c   1.000
_cell.angle_alpha   90.00
_cell.angle_beta   90.00
_cell.angle_gamma   90.00
#
_symmetry.space_group_name_H-M   'P 1'
#
loop_
_entity.id
_entity.type
_entity.pdbx_description
1 polymer ?
#
loop_
_entity_poly.entity_id
_entity_poly.type
_entity_poly.pdbx_seq_one_letter_code
_entity_poly.pdbx_strand_id
1 'polypeptide(L)'
;MLTRRLVGAASVAVIAALALPAIATAQEKKTIRAVMHAPLRITDPIITTAYIIRNHGYMIYDTLFAMDEQQKIQPQMVEKYETSADKLTWTFTLRDGLKWHDGAPVTSDDAIASLTRWSKNDAMGQALAAATKEWKKIDDKTFQLVLKEPFGLVLDSIGKPSSNTPFIMPKRVAEAPANKAIAEHAPKDWHIGSGPFKFVIGEFQPGTKVVYEKNADYVPRKEKASWMAGGKVVKVDRVEWINVGDPQTTVNALIKGEIDYIEQPVHDLFPAIKKSPDIVLHDFNKMGLLGWMRINWLHPPFNNAKVRQAVLMAVNQEDYLAVLVGDPEYYKYCASFFTCGTTYESSAGAPDMKKPNVEKAKQLLKEGGYKGEEILILHPTDLKAITPYGPVTEQALKKIGMNVKLLAMDWASVVARRAKQDAPAQGGWHIFHTFWVGADLLNPVTNAGMNAKGPKGGFFGWPEDPDMEKMRADFIKETDPAKQKAIAEAITKRAFEQVMYVPIGQMQFPAAYRKSLSGVLDGPVPVFWNVEKK
;
A
#
# COMPACT_ATOMS: atom_id res chain seq x y z
N MET A 1 -2.94 -55.93 -96.73
CA MET A 1 -3.42 -56.70 -95.55
C MET A 1 -2.89 -55.97 -94.32
N LEU A 2 -3.84 -55.57 -93.49
CA LEU A 2 -3.58 -54.63 -92.37
C LEU A 2 -2.99 -55.38 -91.18
N THR A 3 -2.00 -54.75 -90.52
CA THR A 3 -1.60 -55.12 -89.19
C THR A 3 -1.63 -53.85 -88.33
N ARG A 4 -2.54 -53.82 -87.36
CA ARG A 4 -2.73 -52.81 -86.33
C ARG A 4 -1.65 -52.98 -85.25
N ARG A 5 -0.93 -51.89 -84.96
CA ARG A 5 -0.10 -51.76 -83.77
C ARG A 5 -0.86 -51.01 -82.71
N LEU A 6 -1.02 -51.65 -81.57
CA LEU A 6 -1.55 -51.08 -80.28
C LEU A 6 -0.40 -50.29 -79.62
N VAL A 7 -0.63 -49.02 -79.32
CA VAL A 7 0.22 -48.18 -78.46
C VAL A 7 -0.46 -48.07 -77.10
N GLY A 8 0.19 -48.62 -76.08
CA GLY A 8 -0.27 -48.50 -74.72
C GLY A 8 0.12 -47.13 -74.14
N ALA A 9 -0.86 -46.36 -73.68
CA ALA A 9 -0.65 -45.13 -72.93
C ALA A 9 -0.51 -45.43 -71.42
N ALA A 10 0.66 -45.12 -70.86
CA ALA A 10 0.90 -45.15 -69.42
C ALA A 10 0.45 -43.84 -68.81
N SER A 11 -0.60 -43.86 -67.98
CA SER A 11 -1.10 -42.73 -67.22
C SER A 11 -0.25 -42.56 -65.95
N VAL A 12 0.54 -41.48 -65.87
CA VAL A 12 1.23 -41.07 -64.64
C VAL A 12 0.26 -40.24 -63.80
N ALA A 13 -0.23 -40.78 -62.71
CA ALA A 13 -1.01 -40.04 -61.69
C ALA A 13 -0.07 -39.17 -60.84
N VAL A 14 -0.08 -37.86 -61.00
CA VAL A 14 0.59 -36.92 -60.13
C VAL A 14 -0.32 -36.66 -58.93
N ILE A 15 0.06 -37.18 -57.76
CA ILE A 15 -0.59 -36.88 -56.46
C ILE A 15 -0.04 -35.54 -56.01
N ALA A 16 -0.81 -34.46 -56.23
CA ALA A 16 -0.55 -33.14 -55.60
C ALA A 16 -0.94 -33.22 -54.12
N ALA A 17 0.05 -33.34 -53.26
CA ALA A 17 -0.13 -33.20 -51.81
C ALA A 17 -0.46 -31.72 -51.51
N LEU A 18 -1.71 -31.40 -51.25
CA LEU A 18 -2.16 -30.10 -50.71
C LEU A 18 -1.64 -30.01 -49.27
N ALA A 19 -0.52 -29.33 -49.06
CA ALA A 19 -0.07 -28.87 -47.77
C ALA A 19 -1.05 -27.77 -47.29
N LEU A 20 -2.04 -28.18 -46.44
CA LEU A 20 -2.85 -27.22 -45.69
C LEU A 20 -1.91 -26.44 -44.75
N PRO A 21 -1.89 -25.10 -44.77
CA PRO A 21 -1.18 -24.36 -43.76
C PRO A 21 -1.80 -24.69 -42.40
N ALA A 22 -0.99 -25.20 -41.49
CA ALA A 22 -1.37 -25.33 -40.10
C ALA A 22 -1.67 -23.91 -39.60
N ILE A 23 -2.95 -23.58 -39.46
CA ILE A 23 -3.40 -22.40 -38.73
C ILE A 23 -2.94 -22.61 -37.30
N ALA A 24 -1.80 -22.04 -36.94
CA ALA A 24 -1.37 -21.92 -35.57
C ALA A 24 -2.45 -21.06 -34.89
N THR A 25 -3.39 -21.71 -34.21
CA THR A 25 -4.31 -20.99 -33.31
C THR A 25 -3.45 -20.32 -32.27
N ALA A 26 -3.32 -18.99 -32.37
CA ALA A 26 -2.67 -18.20 -31.33
C ALA A 26 -3.38 -18.54 -30.02
N GLN A 27 -2.65 -19.17 -29.11
CA GLN A 27 -3.18 -19.52 -27.80
C GLN A 27 -3.65 -18.21 -27.14
N GLU A 28 -4.93 -18.16 -26.78
CA GLU A 28 -5.52 -16.97 -26.16
C GLU A 28 -4.74 -16.65 -24.88
N LYS A 29 -4.22 -15.43 -24.79
CA LYS A 29 -3.43 -14.98 -23.62
C LYS A 29 -4.28 -15.09 -22.35
N LYS A 30 -3.79 -15.81 -21.34
CA LYS A 30 -4.42 -15.89 -20.02
C LYS A 30 -4.37 -14.52 -19.35
N THR A 31 -5.43 -13.77 -19.45
CA THR A 31 -5.55 -12.39 -18.92
C THR A 31 -6.45 -12.35 -17.70
N ILE A 32 -5.97 -11.75 -16.60
CA ILE A 32 -6.79 -11.38 -15.44
C ILE A 32 -7.22 -9.92 -15.62
N ARG A 33 -8.53 -9.66 -15.56
CA ARG A 33 -9.10 -8.32 -15.51
C ARG A 33 -9.53 -8.02 -14.09
N ALA A 34 -8.89 -7.01 -13.47
CA ALA A 34 -9.10 -6.67 -12.06
C ALA A 34 -9.59 -5.23 -11.92
N VAL A 35 -10.52 -5.01 -10.99
CA VAL A 35 -10.90 -3.68 -10.52
C VAL A 35 -10.27 -3.48 -9.15
N MET A 36 -9.32 -2.54 -9.07
CA MET A 36 -8.60 -2.22 -7.85
C MET A 36 -9.37 -1.18 -7.02
N HIS A 37 -9.00 -1.04 -5.73
CA HIS A 37 -9.67 -0.13 -4.79
C HIS A 37 -9.64 1.35 -5.21
N ALA A 38 -8.68 1.74 -6.04
CA ALA A 38 -8.55 3.10 -6.58
C ALA A 38 -7.92 3.06 -7.98
N PRO A 39 -8.19 4.06 -8.84
CA PRO A 39 -7.53 4.20 -10.12
C PRO A 39 -6.06 4.66 -9.96
N LEU A 40 -5.14 4.06 -10.73
CA LEU A 40 -3.72 4.43 -10.73
C LEU A 40 -3.52 5.70 -11.58
N ARG A 41 -2.98 6.75 -10.97
CA ARG A 41 -2.60 8.02 -11.65
C ARG A 41 -1.14 8.39 -11.40
N ILE A 42 -0.64 8.12 -10.21
CA ILE A 42 0.76 8.32 -9.80
C ILE A 42 1.44 6.96 -9.81
N THR A 43 2.63 6.87 -10.37
CA THR A 43 3.35 5.60 -10.58
C THR A 43 4.61 5.46 -9.74
N ASP A 44 4.99 6.48 -8.97
CA ASP A 44 6.16 6.46 -8.09
C ASP A 44 5.82 5.94 -6.70
N PRO A 45 6.23 4.71 -6.32
CA PRO A 45 5.82 4.08 -5.07
C PRO A 45 6.55 4.63 -3.82
N ILE A 46 7.47 5.58 -4.00
CA ILE A 46 8.22 6.20 -2.89
C ILE A 46 7.67 7.58 -2.52
N ILE A 47 7.10 8.32 -3.48
CA ILE A 47 6.72 9.72 -3.28
C ILE A 47 5.47 9.88 -2.40
N THR A 48 4.65 8.84 -2.25
CA THR A 48 3.39 8.88 -1.50
C THR A 48 3.07 7.53 -0.88
N THR A 49 2.24 7.53 0.16
CA THR A 49 1.78 6.34 0.89
C THR A 49 0.48 5.73 0.35
N ALA A 50 -0.01 6.15 -0.83
CA ALA A 50 -1.25 5.63 -1.39
C ALA A 50 -1.09 4.16 -1.86
N TYR A 51 -1.97 3.27 -1.38
CA TYR A 51 -1.82 1.82 -1.58
C TYR A 51 -1.93 1.35 -3.02
N ILE A 52 -2.70 2.03 -3.86
CA ILE A 52 -2.75 1.67 -5.29
C ILE A 52 -1.36 1.78 -5.94
N ILE A 53 -0.54 2.72 -5.49
CA ILE A 53 0.81 2.94 -5.99
C ILE A 53 1.77 1.90 -5.44
N ARG A 54 1.61 1.48 -4.18
CA ARG A 54 2.31 0.32 -3.60
C ARG A 54 1.97 -0.97 -4.38
N ASN A 55 0.68 -1.19 -4.67
CA ASN A 55 0.24 -2.36 -5.42
C ASN A 55 0.88 -2.38 -6.83
N HIS A 56 0.95 -1.21 -7.51
CA HIS A 56 1.70 -1.04 -8.75
C HIS A 56 3.19 -1.38 -8.57
N GLY A 57 3.80 -0.88 -7.48
CA GLY A 57 5.21 -1.16 -7.17
C GLY A 57 5.50 -2.66 -7.10
N TYR A 58 4.65 -3.45 -6.43
CA TYR A 58 4.80 -4.91 -6.34
C TYR A 58 4.63 -5.63 -7.68
N MET A 59 3.93 -5.07 -8.65
CA MET A 59 3.86 -5.66 -9.98
C MET A 59 5.20 -5.59 -10.70
N ILE A 60 5.91 -4.45 -10.61
CA ILE A 60 7.05 -4.15 -11.47
C ILE A 60 8.41 -4.12 -10.77
N TYR A 61 8.45 -3.97 -9.45
CA TYR A 61 9.68 -3.95 -8.67
C TYR A 61 9.78 -5.17 -7.74
N ASP A 62 10.96 -5.39 -7.19
CA ASP A 62 11.20 -6.35 -6.12
C ASP A 62 11.85 -5.65 -4.92
N THR A 63 12.01 -6.36 -3.80
CA THR A 63 12.53 -5.85 -2.54
C THR A 63 13.72 -6.68 -2.07
N LEU A 64 14.63 -6.13 -1.26
CA LEU A 64 15.77 -6.88 -0.69
C LEU A 64 15.30 -7.98 0.25
N PHE A 65 14.33 -7.66 1.09
CA PHE A 65 13.67 -8.54 2.04
C PHE A 65 12.15 -8.40 1.91
N ALA A 66 11.42 -9.36 2.44
CA ALA A 66 9.96 -9.36 2.41
C ALA A 66 9.40 -10.04 3.66
N MET A 67 8.21 -9.61 4.12
CA MET A 67 7.52 -10.20 5.26
C MET A 67 6.72 -11.43 4.83
N ASP A 68 6.82 -12.52 5.62
CA ASP A 68 6.03 -13.74 5.46
C ASP A 68 4.74 -13.74 6.31
N GLU A 69 3.93 -14.78 6.20
CA GLU A 69 2.64 -14.92 6.90
C GLU A 69 2.78 -15.04 8.43
N GLN A 70 3.98 -15.37 8.93
CA GLN A 70 4.31 -15.35 10.35
C GLN A 70 4.86 -13.99 10.81
N GLN A 71 4.79 -12.96 9.94
CA GLN A 71 5.31 -11.61 10.17
C GLN A 71 6.82 -11.56 10.38
N LYS A 72 7.56 -12.56 9.87
CA LYS A 72 9.01 -12.58 9.89
C LYS A 72 9.56 -12.04 8.59
N ILE A 73 10.68 -11.33 8.70
CA ILE A 73 11.37 -10.78 7.53
C ILE A 73 12.27 -11.85 6.95
N GLN A 74 12.05 -12.18 5.68
CA GLN A 74 12.77 -13.17 4.90
C GLN A 74 13.56 -12.51 3.77
N PRO A 75 14.74 -13.06 3.37
CA PRO A 75 15.46 -12.60 2.19
C PRO A 75 14.60 -12.74 0.93
N GLN A 76 14.67 -11.74 0.01
CA GLN A 76 13.98 -11.77 -1.28
C GLN A 76 14.97 -11.59 -2.45
N MET A 77 15.52 -10.39 -2.68
CA MET A 77 16.63 -10.20 -3.64
C MET A 77 18.00 -10.55 -3.01
N VAL A 78 18.10 -10.52 -1.69
CA VAL A 78 19.29 -10.92 -0.94
C VAL A 78 19.40 -12.45 -0.91
N GLU A 79 20.58 -13.00 -1.22
CA GLU A 79 20.90 -14.41 -1.05
C GLU A 79 21.23 -14.72 0.40
N LYS A 80 22.17 -13.95 0.96
CA LYS A 80 22.61 -14.06 2.34
C LYS A 80 22.93 -12.70 2.96
N TYR A 81 22.86 -12.63 4.27
CA TYR A 81 23.34 -11.47 5.02
C TYR A 81 24.07 -11.91 6.28
N GLU A 82 24.97 -11.07 6.74
CA GLU A 82 25.79 -11.28 7.93
C GLU A 82 25.82 -9.99 8.75
N THR A 83 25.93 -10.14 10.07
CA THR A 83 26.00 -9.01 11.00
C THR A 83 27.26 -9.16 11.86
N SER A 84 28.03 -8.08 12.01
CA SER A 84 29.18 -8.05 12.92
C SER A 84 28.77 -8.26 14.39
N ALA A 85 29.69 -8.71 15.22
CA ALA A 85 29.43 -9.03 16.63
C ALA A 85 28.90 -7.82 17.43
N ASP A 86 29.35 -6.60 17.08
CA ASP A 86 28.89 -5.34 17.66
C ASP A 86 27.56 -4.84 17.08
N LYS A 87 26.99 -5.55 16.08
CA LYS A 87 25.76 -5.21 15.35
C LYS A 87 25.80 -3.87 14.61
N LEU A 88 26.99 -3.34 14.34
CA LEU A 88 27.16 -2.07 13.64
C LEU A 88 27.37 -2.22 12.14
N THR A 89 27.79 -3.39 11.66
CA THR A 89 27.98 -3.64 10.22
C THR A 89 27.12 -4.80 9.76
N TRP A 90 26.26 -4.52 8.79
CA TRP A 90 25.41 -5.50 8.12
C TRP A 90 25.88 -5.66 6.68
N THR A 91 26.26 -6.87 6.29
CA THR A 91 26.71 -7.20 4.93
C THR A 91 25.62 -7.96 4.20
N PHE A 92 25.23 -7.49 3.04
CA PHE A 92 24.18 -8.07 2.19
C PHE A 92 24.78 -8.51 0.87
N THR A 93 24.46 -9.73 0.42
CA THR A 93 24.86 -10.25 -0.90
C THR A 93 23.61 -10.54 -1.72
N LEU A 94 23.50 -9.93 -2.90
CA LEU A 94 22.40 -10.16 -3.85
C LEU A 94 22.51 -11.56 -4.46
N ARG A 95 21.37 -12.22 -4.69
CA ARG A 95 21.32 -13.53 -5.36
C ARG A 95 21.65 -13.40 -6.85
N ASP A 96 22.00 -14.50 -7.47
CA ASP A 96 22.29 -14.58 -8.90
C ASP A 96 21.03 -14.41 -9.77
N GLY A 97 21.25 -13.98 -11.01
CA GLY A 97 20.21 -13.93 -12.04
C GLY A 97 19.26 -12.75 -11.95
N LEU A 98 19.48 -11.80 -11.03
CA LEU A 98 18.67 -10.59 -10.94
C LEU A 98 18.91 -9.67 -12.16
N LYS A 99 17.84 -9.35 -12.87
CA LYS A 99 17.87 -8.47 -14.06
C LYS A 99 16.76 -7.45 -14.03
N TRP A 100 17.04 -6.30 -14.57
CA TRP A 100 16.04 -5.30 -14.92
C TRP A 100 15.21 -5.75 -16.14
N HIS A 101 14.05 -5.15 -16.35
CA HIS A 101 13.15 -5.47 -17.49
C HIS A 101 13.80 -5.19 -18.86
N ASP A 102 14.83 -4.37 -18.91
CA ASP A 102 15.66 -4.10 -20.10
C ASP A 102 16.83 -5.08 -20.29
N GLY A 103 16.97 -6.06 -19.39
CA GLY A 103 18.00 -7.10 -19.44
C GLY A 103 19.31 -6.76 -18.72
N ALA A 104 19.52 -5.51 -18.29
CA ALA A 104 20.70 -5.13 -17.51
C ALA A 104 20.71 -5.81 -16.13
N PRO A 105 21.90 -6.12 -15.55
CA PRO A 105 21.98 -6.73 -14.22
C PRO A 105 21.57 -5.74 -13.13
N VAL A 106 20.95 -6.25 -12.07
CA VAL A 106 20.74 -5.51 -10.82
C VAL A 106 22.03 -5.55 -10.00
N THR A 107 22.40 -4.39 -9.46
CA THR A 107 23.66 -4.23 -8.73
C THR A 107 23.47 -3.66 -7.32
N SER A 108 24.53 -3.73 -6.51
CA SER A 108 24.59 -3.09 -5.19
C SER A 108 24.43 -1.58 -5.24
N ASP A 109 24.87 -0.92 -6.33
CA ASP A 109 24.64 0.52 -6.54
C ASP A 109 23.15 0.85 -6.64
N ASP A 110 22.36 0.00 -7.30
CA ASP A 110 20.90 0.17 -7.41
C ASP A 110 20.24 0.05 -6.05
N ALA A 111 20.64 -0.95 -5.24
CA ALA A 111 20.14 -1.15 -3.89
C ALA A 111 20.44 0.06 -2.99
N ILE A 112 21.69 0.54 -2.99
CA ILE A 112 22.13 1.70 -2.20
C ILE A 112 21.36 2.97 -2.60
N ALA A 113 21.25 3.25 -3.89
CA ALA A 113 20.53 4.42 -4.39
C ALA A 113 19.02 4.37 -4.00
N SER A 114 18.40 3.20 -4.15
CA SER A 114 17.00 2.98 -3.80
C SER A 114 16.73 3.20 -2.31
N LEU A 115 17.54 2.58 -1.44
CA LEU A 115 17.40 2.74 0.02
C LEU A 115 17.70 4.17 0.47
N THR A 116 18.64 4.85 -0.18
CA THR A 116 18.95 6.25 0.09
C THR A 116 17.78 7.18 -0.25
N ARG A 117 17.08 6.93 -1.37
CA ARG A 117 15.89 7.70 -1.74
C ARG A 117 14.71 7.38 -0.83
N TRP A 118 14.44 6.09 -0.60
CA TRP A 118 13.36 5.62 0.25
C TRP A 118 13.46 6.18 1.66
N SER A 119 14.65 6.18 2.26
CA SER A 119 14.86 6.66 3.62
C SER A 119 14.60 8.15 3.84
N LYS A 120 14.47 8.93 2.78
CA LYS A 120 14.08 10.36 2.88
C LYS A 120 12.57 10.55 3.02
N ASN A 121 11.76 9.58 2.56
CA ASN A 121 10.31 9.70 2.50
C ASN A 121 9.57 8.82 3.53
N ASP A 122 10.16 7.70 3.94
CA ASP A 122 9.54 6.76 4.87
C ASP A 122 9.99 7.03 6.31
N ALA A 123 9.04 6.96 7.27
CA ALA A 123 9.32 7.25 8.68
C ALA A 123 10.34 6.28 9.29
N MET A 124 10.25 4.99 8.95
CA MET A 124 11.18 3.96 9.40
C MET A 124 12.53 4.08 8.68
N GLY A 125 12.49 4.44 7.39
CA GLY A 125 13.67 4.78 6.61
C GLY A 125 14.42 5.98 7.18
N GLN A 126 13.72 7.03 7.63
CA GLN A 126 14.32 8.18 8.30
C GLN A 126 14.99 7.79 9.64
N ALA A 127 14.36 6.88 10.40
CA ALA A 127 14.94 6.37 11.64
C ALA A 127 16.22 5.56 11.37
N LEU A 128 16.19 4.68 10.36
CA LEU A 128 17.37 3.91 9.92
C LEU A 128 18.48 4.84 9.42
N ALA A 129 18.16 5.84 8.59
CA ALA A 129 19.13 6.82 8.08
C ALA A 129 19.79 7.63 9.18
N ALA A 130 19.06 7.98 10.24
CA ALA A 130 19.63 8.69 11.40
C ALA A 130 20.70 7.85 12.13
N ALA A 131 20.48 6.54 12.24
CA ALA A 131 21.44 5.58 12.80
C ALA A 131 22.56 5.19 11.81
N THR A 132 22.40 5.43 10.52
CA THR A 132 23.36 5.05 9.47
C THR A 132 24.55 5.99 9.44
N LYS A 133 25.76 5.42 9.47
CA LYS A 133 27.00 6.11 9.17
C LYS A 133 27.19 6.21 7.66
N GLU A 134 27.11 5.08 6.96
CA GLU A 134 27.23 5.02 5.51
C GLU A 134 26.62 3.73 4.93
N TRP A 135 26.26 3.78 3.66
CA TRP A 135 26.07 2.65 2.78
C TRP A 135 27.35 2.48 1.95
N LYS A 136 27.98 1.29 2.01
CA LYS A 136 29.26 1.04 1.36
C LYS A 136 29.13 -0.05 0.31
N LYS A 137 29.47 0.24 -0.93
CA LYS A 137 29.64 -0.76 -1.98
C LYS A 137 30.93 -1.56 -1.72
N ILE A 138 30.85 -2.89 -1.79
CA ILE A 138 31.99 -3.80 -1.74
C ILE A 138 32.30 -4.27 -3.17
N ASP A 139 31.29 -4.78 -3.87
CA ASP A 139 31.33 -5.18 -5.27
C ASP A 139 29.93 -5.03 -5.90
N ASP A 140 29.73 -5.50 -7.13
CA ASP A 140 28.44 -5.36 -7.82
C ASP A 140 27.29 -6.14 -7.21
N LYS A 141 27.54 -7.10 -6.33
CA LYS A 141 26.52 -7.89 -5.62
C LYS A 141 26.52 -7.66 -4.12
N THR A 142 27.60 -7.15 -3.56
CA THR A 142 27.80 -7.05 -2.11
C THR A 142 27.89 -5.61 -1.68
N PHE A 143 27.14 -5.25 -0.64
CA PHE A 143 27.18 -3.94 -0.02
C PHE A 143 26.97 -4.04 1.48
N GLN A 144 27.34 -2.98 2.19
CA GLN A 144 27.26 -2.90 3.65
C GLN A 144 26.44 -1.69 4.08
N LEU A 145 25.67 -1.91 5.14
CA LEU A 145 25.13 -0.86 5.99
C LEU A 145 26.06 -0.75 7.21
N VAL A 146 26.70 0.41 7.38
CA VAL A 146 27.49 0.71 8.57
C VAL A 146 26.69 1.68 9.43
N LEU A 147 26.45 1.32 10.69
CA LEU A 147 25.68 2.08 11.66
C LEU A 147 26.61 2.89 12.58
N LYS A 148 26.13 3.99 13.13
CA LYS A 148 26.76 4.80 14.20
C LYS A 148 26.53 4.20 15.58
N GLU A 149 25.35 3.59 15.74
CA GLU A 149 24.87 2.95 16.97
C GLU A 149 24.01 1.74 16.60
N PRO A 150 23.85 0.72 17.46
CA PRO A 150 22.97 -0.43 17.18
C PRO A 150 21.53 0.01 16.90
N PHE A 151 20.94 -0.57 15.87
CA PHE A 151 19.56 -0.34 15.46
C PHE A 151 18.85 -1.70 15.33
N GLY A 152 17.94 -2.00 16.26
CA GLY A 152 17.30 -3.31 16.38
C GLY A 152 16.34 -3.68 15.23
N LEU A 153 15.94 -2.70 14.41
CA LEU A 153 14.89 -2.86 13.38
C LEU A 153 15.43 -2.77 11.93
N VAL A 154 16.70 -3.15 11.69
CA VAL A 154 17.29 -3.06 10.34
C VAL A 154 16.48 -3.87 9.33
N LEU A 155 16.24 -5.15 9.60
CA LEU A 155 15.50 -6.02 8.68
C LEU A 155 14.04 -5.60 8.57
N ASP A 156 13.39 -5.23 9.68
CA ASP A 156 12.02 -4.72 9.69
C ASP A 156 11.87 -3.47 8.83
N SER A 157 12.89 -2.62 8.79
CA SER A 157 12.90 -1.41 7.97
C SER A 157 12.94 -1.74 6.47
N ILE A 158 13.89 -2.56 6.05
CA ILE A 158 14.14 -2.86 4.63
C ILE A 158 13.32 -4.03 4.08
N GLY A 159 12.50 -4.68 4.94
CA GLY A 159 11.59 -5.77 4.59
C GLY A 159 10.11 -5.45 4.83
N LYS A 160 9.75 -4.22 5.25
CA LYS A 160 8.36 -3.83 5.49
C LYS A 160 7.49 -4.03 4.24
N PRO A 161 6.27 -4.59 4.38
CA PRO A 161 5.47 -4.98 3.21
C PRO A 161 4.61 -3.86 2.64
N SER A 162 4.42 -2.78 3.38
CA SER A 162 3.39 -1.79 3.05
C SER A 162 3.79 -0.37 3.43
N SER A 163 2.93 0.61 3.06
CA SER A 163 3.24 2.04 3.01
C SER A 163 4.44 2.25 2.08
N ASN A 164 5.26 3.25 2.13
CA ASN A 164 6.42 3.40 1.26
C ASN A 164 7.36 2.16 1.34
N THR A 165 7.00 1.07 0.66
CA THR A 165 7.79 -0.17 0.61
C THR A 165 9.16 0.12 -0.01
N PRO A 166 10.28 -0.40 0.55
CA PRO A 166 11.63 -0.16 0.06
C PRO A 166 11.91 -0.93 -1.25
N PHE A 167 11.20 -0.57 -2.31
CA PHE A 167 11.41 -1.15 -3.64
C PHE A 167 12.78 -0.80 -4.19
N ILE A 168 13.41 -1.79 -4.84
CA ILE A 168 14.68 -1.59 -5.53
C ILE A 168 14.40 -1.18 -6.97
N MET A 169 14.99 -0.05 -7.36
CA MET A 169 14.86 0.60 -8.66
C MET A 169 16.22 0.71 -9.33
N PRO A 170 16.30 0.80 -10.67
CA PRO A 170 17.56 1.16 -11.33
C PRO A 170 18.14 2.43 -10.73
N LYS A 171 19.44 2.48 -10.49
CA LYS A 171 20.12 3.67 -9.91
C LYS A 171 19.73 4.96 -10.61
N ARG A 172 19.73 4.96 -11.97
CA ARG A 172 19.32 6.10 -12.79
C ARG A 172 17.89 6.60 -12.55
N VAL A 173 17.01 5.73 -11.99
CA VAL A 173 15.65 6.08 -11.57
C VAL A 173 15.63 6.47 -10.10
N ALA A 174 16.33 5.72 -9.24
CA ALA A 174 16.38 5.93 -7.80
C ALA A 174 17.11 7.24 -7.39
N GLU A 175 17.95 7.81 -8.26
CA GLU A 175 18.61 9.11 -8.03
C GLU A 175 17.64 10.30 -8.16
N ALA A 176 16.37 10.07 -8.47
CA ALA A 176 15.35 11.12 -8.44
C ALA A 176 15.33 11.82 -7.05
N PRO A 177 15.25 13.15 -7.02
CA PRO A 177 15.05 13.89 -5.77
C PRO A 177 13.84 13.36 -5.00
N ALA A 178 13.92 13.34 -3.68
CA ALA A 178 12.88 12.76 -2.82
C ALA A 178 11.48 13.35 -3.03
N ASN A 179 11.42 14.63 -3.42
CA ASN A 179 10.19 15.39 -3.68
C ASN A 179 9.77 15.45 -5.15
N LYS A 180 10.46 14.73 -6.05
CA LYS A 180 10.11 14.65 -7.48
C LYS A 180 9.73 13.23 -7.88
N ALA A 181 8.70 13.11 -8.70
CA ALA A 181 8.28 11.83 -9.25
C ALA A 181 9.37 11.27 -10.19
N ILE A 182 9.54 9.93 -10.18
CA ILE A 182 10.53 9.26 -11.04
C ILE A 182 10.28 9.50 -12.53
N ALA A 183 9.03 9.67 -12.94
CA ALA A 183 8.68 9.96 -14.34
C ALA A 183 9.19 11.32 -14.83
N GLU A 184 9.36 12.29 -13.92
CA GLU A 184 9.94 13.60 -14.24
C GLU A 184 11.47 13.53 -14.31
N HIS A 185 12.08 12.67 -13.49
CA HIS A 185 13.54 12.52 -13.41
C HIS A 185 14.09 11.62 -14.53
N ALA A 186 13.44 10.48 -14.75
CA ALA A 186 13.86 9.45 -15.71
C ALA A 186 12.72 9.12 -16.70
N PRO A 187 12.31 10.03 -17.59
CA PRO A 187 11.10 9.91 -18.39
C PRO A 187 11.09 8.71 -19.36
N LYS A 188 12.26 8.17 -19.69
CA LYS A 188 12.38 6.96 -20.53
C LYS A 188 12.39 5.65 -19.72
N ASP A 189 12.83 5.69 -18.45
CA ASP A 189 13.20 4.50 -17.68
C ASP A 189 12.35 4.27 -16.41
N TRP A 190 11.53 5.24 -16.03
CA TRP A 190 10.75 5.21 -14.79
C TRP A 190 9.86 3.96 -14.62
N HIS A 191 9.49 3.31 -15.71
CA HIS A 191 8.65 2.12 -15.74
C HIS A 191 9.46 0.81 -15.72
N ILE A 192 10.81 0.88 -15.71
CA ILE A 192 11.68 -0.28 -15.70
C ILE A 192 11.85 -0.75 -14.26
N GLY A 193 11.48 -1.99 -14.01
CA GLY A 193 11.65 -2.68 -12.73
C GLY A 193 12.40 -4.00 -12.89
N SER A 194 12.46 -4.79 -11.81
CA SER A 194 13.02 -6.14 -11.77
C SER A 194 12.01 -7.18 -11.29
N GLY A 195 10.75 -6.78 -11.14
CA GLY A 195 9.68 -7.60 -10.57
C GLY A 195 9.11 -8.64 -11.54
N PRO A 196 8.10 -9.40 -11.05
CA PRO A 196 7.52 -10.53 -11.77
C PRO A 196 6.70 -10.14 -13.00
N PHE A 197 6.29 -8.88 -13.12
CA PHE A 197 5.57 -8.35 -14.28
C PHE A 197 6.28 -7.13 -14.85
N LYS A 198 6.08 -6.90 -16.16
CA LYS A 198 6.52 -5.71 -16.89
C LYS A 198 5.34 -4.77 -17.10
N PHE A 199 5.54 -3.48 -16.90
CA PHE A 199 4.53 -2.45 -17.15
C PHE A 199 4.44 -2.12 -18.65
N VAL A 200 3.24 -2.24 -19.22
CA VAL A 200 3.00 -1.96 -20.64
C VAL A 200 2.64 -0.48 -20.81
N ILE A 201 3.64 0.37 -20.87
CA ILE A 201 3.48 1.83 -20.90
C ILE A 201 2.63 2.31 -22.09
N GLY A 202 2.72 1.66 -23.26
CA GLY A 202 1.94 2.01 -24.45
C GLY A 202 0.43 1.82 -24.31
N GLU A 203 -0.01 1.08 -23.29
CA GLU A 203 -1.44 0.87 -22.98
C GLU A 203 -1.88 1.55 -21.69
N PHE A 204 -1.00 2.31 -21.04
CA PHE A 204 -1.33 3.02 -19.83
C PHE A 204 -2.24 4.22 -20.10
N GLN A 205 -3.39 4.23 -19.47
CA GLN A 205 -4.35 5.33 -19.48
C GLN A 205 -4.57 5.77 -18.03
N PRO A 206 -3.91 6.84 -17.55
CA PRO A 206 -3.96 7.26 -16.16
C PRO A 206 -5.39 7.37 -15.64
N GLY A 207 -5.68 6.66 -14.55
CA GLY A 207 -7.00 6.65 -13.93
C GLY A 207 -8.04 5.75 -14.61
N THR A 208 -7.74 5.11 -15.72
CA THR A 208 -8.69 4.29 -16.50
C THR A 208 -8.21 2.85 -16.67
N LYS A 209 -7.00 2.66 -17.20
CA LYS A 209 -6.47 1.33 -17.52
C LYS A 209 -4.98 1.25 -17.23
N VAL A 210 -4.57 0.14 -16.62
CA VAL A 210 -3.16 -0.21 -16.40
C VAL A 210 -2.94 -1.64 -16.87
N VAL A 211 -1.85 -1.88 -17.56
CA VAL A 211 -1.56 -3.20 -18.13
C VAL A 211 -0.19 -3.68 -17.69
N TYR A 212 -0.14 -4.94 -17.32
CA TYR A 212 1.07 -5.66 -16.95
C TYR A 212 1.16 -6.96 -17.74
N GLU A 213 2.34 -7.28 -18.24
CA GLU A 213 2.65 -8.57 -18.86
C GLU A 213 3.64 -9.35 -18.01
N LYS A 214 3.60 -10.67 -18.12
CA LYS A 214 4.54 -11.57 -17.45
C LYS A 214 5.98 -11.19 -17.81
N ASN A 215 6.84 -11.05 -16.80
CA ASN A 215 8.28 -11.00 -17.01
C ASN A 215 8.82 -12.43 -17.13
N ALA A 216 9.10 -12.86 -18.36
CA ALA A 216 9.61 -14.21 -18.62
C ALA A 216 11.04 -14.43 -18.09
N ASP A 217 11.80 -13.36 -17.90
CA ASP A 217 13.18 -13.40 -17.37
C ASP A 217 13.25 -13.33 -15.85
N TYR A 218 12.11 -13.17 -15.16
CA TYR A 218 12.07 -13.13 -13.71
C TYR A 218 12.46 -14.49 -13.11
N VAL A 219 13.43 -14.48 -12.22
CA VAL A 219 13.89 -15.69 -11.50
C VAL A 219 13.24 -15.71 -10.10
N PRO A 220 12.17 -16.47 -9.88
CA PRO A 220 11.53 -16.56 -8.56
C PRO A 220 12.45 -17.27 -7.57
N ARG A 221 12.25 -17.03 -6.27
CA ARG A 221 12.86 -17.85 -5.22
C ARG A 221 12.29 -19.27 -5.26
N LYS A 222 13.03 -20.23 -4.69
CA LYS A 222 12.62 -21.64 -4.65
C LYS A 222 11.66 -21.94 -3.50
N GLU A 223 11.70 -21.12 -2.44
CA GLU A 223 10.84 -21.25 -1.28
C GLU A 223 9.37 -21.02 -1.66
N LYS A 224 8.47 -21.70 -0.97
CA LYS A 224 7.02 -21.49 -1.17
C LYS A 224 6.67 -20.02 -0.92
N ALA A 225 5.78 -19.48 -1.75
CA ALA A 225 5.25 -18.13 -1.53
C ALA A 225 4.52 -18.05 -0.18
N SER A 226 4.81 -16.99 0.56
CA SER A 226 4.19 -16.67 1.86
C SER A 226 4.09 -15.16 1.96
N TRP A 227 2.89 -14.59 1.89
CA TRP A 227 2.64 -13.17 1.74
C TRP A 227 3.51 -12.56 0.63
N MET A 228 4.41 -11.63 1.01
CA MET A 228 5.31 -10.93 0.08
C MET A 228 6.63 -11.67 -0.13
N ALA A 229 6.92 -12.70 0.66
CA ALA A 229 8.16 -13.48 0.63
C ALA A 229 8.03 -14.75 -0.23
N GLY A 230 9.20 -15.33 -0.58
CA GLY A 230 9.30 -16.60 -1.30
C GLY A 230 9.09 -16.49 -2.81
N GLY A 231 8.66 -17.56 -3.44
CA GLY A 231 8.59 -17.71 -4.89
C GLY A 231 7.43 -16.96 -5.51
N LYS A 232 7.71 -15.86 -6.22
CA LYS A 232 6.73 -15.06 -6.98
C LYS A 232 6.58 -15.64 -8.40
N VAL A 233 5.84 -16.75 -8.53
CA VAL A 233 5.68 -17.47 -9.81
C VAL A 233 4.50 -16.92 -10.59
N VAL A 234 4.74 -16.33 -11.77
CA VAL A 234 3.67 -15.80 -12.62
C VAL A 234 3.12 -16.91 -13.51
N LYS A 235 1.81 -17.20 -13.41
CA LYS A 235 1.10 -18.28 -14.14
C LYS A 235 0.11 -17.77 -15.18
N VAL A 236 -0.02 -16.45 -15.33
CA VAL A 236 -0.87 -15.78 -16.33
C VAL A 236 0.01 -14.92 -17.24
N ASP A 237 -0.46 -14.65 -18.46
CA ASP A 237 0.33 -13.87 -19.44
C ASP A 237 0.20 -12.37 -19.19
N ARG A 238 -0.98 -11.96 -18.64
CA ARG A 238 -1.35 -10.55 -18.58
C ARG A 238 -2.28 -10.26 -17.40
N VAL A 239 -2.12 -9.07 -16.81
CA VAL A 239 -3.03 -8.50 -15.81
C VAL A 239 -3.43 -7.11 -16.27
N GLU A 240 -4.73 -6.84 -16.30
CA GLU A 240 -5.29 -5.53 -16.64
C GLU A 240 -6.03 -4.99 -15.42
N TRP A 241 -5.63 -3.82 -14.94
CA TRP A 241 -6.42 -3.07 -13.98
C TRP A 241 -7.29 -2.09 -14.75
N ILE A 242 -8.60 -2.20 -14.55
CA ILE A 242 -9.60 -1.37 -15.22
C ILE A 242 -10.44 -0.62 -14.18
N ASN A 243 -10.81 0.61 -14.50
CA ASN A 243 -11.70 1.40 -13.65
C ASN A 243 -13.11 1.37 -14.23
N VAL A 244 -14.05 0.77 -13.51
CA VAL A 244 -15.47 0.70 -13.90
C VAL A 244 -16.30 1.80 -13.25
N GLY A 245 -15.83 2.37 -12.13
CA GLY A 245 -16.44 3.51 -11.44
C GLY A 245 -17.65 3.16 -10.56
N ASP A 246 -18.70 2.56 -11.11
CA ASP A 246 -19.91 2.20 -10.37
C ASP A 246 -19.81 0.82 -9.71
N PRO A 247 -20.05 0.70 -8.38
CA PRO A 247 -19.91 -0.56 -7.66
C PRO A 247 -20.87 -1.66 -8.12
N GLN A 248 -22.14 -1.32 -8.41
CA GLN A 248 -23.13 -2.31 -8.86
C GLN A 248 -22.78 -2.85 -10.24
N THR A 249 -22.38 -1.95 -11.16
CA THR A 249 -21.89 -2.33 -12.50
C THR A 249 -20.66 -3.23 -12.39
N THR A 250 -19.74 -2.92 -11.47
CA THR A 250 -18.53 -3.71 -11.22
C THR A 250 -18.85 -5.13 -10.76
N VAL A 251 -19.77 -5.28 -9.80
CA VAL A 251 -20.20 -6.61 -9.30
C VAL A 251 -20.94 -7.38 -10.40
N ASN A 252 -21.79 -6.72 -11.18
CA ASN A 252 -22.48 -7.36 -12.30
C ASN A 252 -21.50 -7.84 -13.38
N ALA A 253 -20.45 -7.08 -13.68
CA ALA A 253 -19.38 -7.48 -14.61
C ALA A 253 -18.61 -8.71 -14.09
N LEU A 254 -18.35 -8.78 -12.77
CA LEU A 254 -17.73 -9.96 -12.14
C LEU A 254 -18.63 -11.20 -12.28
N ILE A 255 -19.94 -11.08 -11.98
CA ILE A 255 -20.90 -12.18 -12.08
C ILE A 255 -21.01 -12.68 -13.52
N LYS A 256 -21.03 -11.78 -14.51
CA LYS A 256 -21.08 -12.13 -15.94
C LYS A 256 -19.76 -12.67 -16.50
N GLY A 257 -18.63 -12.51 -15.80
CA GLY A 257 -17.31 -12.93 -16.24
C GLY A 257 -16.61 -11.95 -17.19
N GLU A 258 -17.06 -10.71 -17.23
CA GLU A 258 -16.40 -9.63 -17.97
C GLU A 258 -15.11 -9.17 -17.26
N ILE A 259 -15.07 -9.31 -15.91
CA ILE A 259 -13.89 -9.14 -15.05
C ILE A 259 -13.71 -10.37 -14.17
N ASP A 260 -12.52 -10.53 -13.60
CA ASP A 260 -12.12 -11.70 -12.81
C ASP A 260 -11.97 -11.43 -11.32
N TYR A 261 -11.68 -10.17 -10.94
CA TYR A 261 -11.29 -9.80 -9.57
C TYR A 261 -11.73 -8.37 -9.22
N ILE A 262 -12.23 -8.20 -8.01
CA ILE A 262 -12.50 -6.90 -7.36
C ILE A 262 -11.75 -6.88 -6.03
N GLU A 263 -10.85 -5.91 -5.82
CA GLU A 263 -10.05 -5.81 -4.60
C GLU A 263 -10.90 -5.48 -3.36
N GLN A 264 -11.79 -4.51 -3.48
CA GLN A 264 -12.62 -4.01 -2.37
C GLN A 264 -14.06 -3.73 -2.85
N PRO A 265 -14.87 -4.77 -3.08
CA PRO A 265 -16.29 -4.55 -3.34
C PRO A 265 -16.94 -3.92 -2.11
N VAL A 266 -17.93 -3.05 -2.32
CA VAL A 266 -18.66 -2.41 -1.21
C VAL A 266 -19.50 -3.45 -0.46
N HIS A 267 -19.57 -3.34 0.86
CA HIS A 267 -20.21 -4.33 1.73
C HIS A 267 -21.70 -4.53 1.42
N ASP A 268 -22.42 -3.48 1.02
CA ASP A 268 -23.83 -3.55 0.63
C ASP A 268 -24.10 -4.56 -0.50
N LEU A 269 -23.09 -4.87 -1.30
CA LEU A 269 -23.20 -5.82 -2.42
C LEU A 269 -22.76 -7.25 -2.07
N PHE A 270 -22.29 -7.51 -0.84
CA PHE A 270 -21.91 -8.86 -0.41
C PHE A 270 -23.05 -9.88 -0.50
N PRO A 271 -24.33 -9.54 -0.19
CA PRO A 271 -25.43 -10.49 -0.39
C PRO A 271 -25.59 -10.95 -1.84
N ALA A 272 -25.37 -10.07 -2.82
CA ALA A 272 -25.42 -10.42 -4.25
C ALA A 272 -24.22 -11.28 -4.65
N ILE A 273 -23.02 -10.96 -4.16
CA ILE A 273 -21.79 -11.73 -4.39
C ILE A 273 -21.91 -13.14 -3.80
N LYS A 274 -22.35 -13.26 -2.53
CA LYS A 274 -22.52 -14.54 -1.82
C LYS A 274 -23.55 -15.45 -2.48
N LYS A 275 -24.55 -14.90 -3.19
CA LYS A 275 -25.57 -15.68 -3.94
C LYS A 275 -25.03 -16.25 -5.26
N SER A 276 -23.94 -15.70 -5.81
CA SER A 276 -23.38 -16.17 -7.07
C SER A 276 -22.52 -17.42 -6.85
N PRO A 277 -22.85 -18.58 -7.46
CA PRO A 277 -22.13 -19.83 -7.24
C PRO A 277 -20.70 -19.81 -7.78
N ASP A 278 -20.40 -18.90 -8.72
CA ASP A 278 -19.11 -18.82 -9.41
C ASP A 278 -18.14 -17.81 -8.78
N ILE A 279 -18.56 -17.10 -7.71
CA ILE A 279 -17.74 -16.09 -7.06
C ILE A 279 -17.29 -16.57 -5.68
N VAL A 280 -16.08 -16.19 -5.31
CA VAL A 280 -15.50 -16.33 -3.98
C VAL A 280 -15.42 -14.93 -3.36
N LEU A 281 -15.93 -14.78 -2.15
CA LEU A 281 -15.66 -13.60 -1.29
C LEU A 281 -14.61 -14.06 -0.27
N HIS A 282 -13.42 -13.45 -0.30
CA HIS A 282 -12.26 -13.91 0.44
C HIS A 282 -11.56 -12.78 1.20
N ASP A 283 -11.53 -12.89 2.52
CA ASP A 283 -10.77 -11.99 3.37
C ASP A 283 -9.29 -12.39 3.37
N PHE A 284 -8.52 -11.82 2.44
CA PHE A 284 -7.10 -12.10 2.28
C PHE A 284 -6.21 -11.34 3.28
N ASN A 285 -6.71 -10.26 3.90
CA ASN A 285 -5.97 -9.44 4.87
C ASN A 285 -6.58 -9.51 6.27
N LYS A 286 -6.22 -10.53 7.04
CA LYS A 286 -6.75 -10.79 8.38
C LYS A 286 -6.51 -9.66 9.40
N MET A 287 -5.49 -8.83 9.20
CA MET A 287 -5.25 -7.64 10.02
C MET A 287 -6.18 -6.48 9.66
N GLY A 288 -6.83 -6.55 8.51
CA GLY A 288 -7.78 -5.54 8.05
C GLY A 288 -7.16 -4.18 7.80
N LEU A 289 -8.03 -3.18 7.81
CA LEU A 289 -7.72 -1.78 7.64
C LEU A 289 -8.15 -1.00 8.89
N LEU A 290 -7.37 0.00 9.29
CA LEU A 290 -7.73 0.91 10.38
C LEU A 290 -8.00 2.30 9.80
N GLY A 291 -9.20 2.81 10.07
CA GLY A 291 -9.60 4.15 9.62
C GLY A 291 -8.99 5.24 10.49
N TRP A 292 -8.61 6.35 9.87
CA TRP A 292 -8.07 7.53 10.54
C TRP A 292 -8.79 8.82 10.13
N MET A 293 -8.98 9.69 11.11
CA MET A 293 -9.18 11.11 10.88
C MET A 293 -7.89 11.83 11.24
N ARG A 294 -7.21 12.41 10.25
CA ARG A 294 -5.97 13.16 10.44
C ARG A 294 -6.28 14.65 10.53
N ILE A 295 -5.74 15.30 11.56
CA ILE A 295 -5.88 16.72 11.85
C ILE A 295 -4.58 17.43 11.53
N ASN A 296 -4.65 18.60 10.91
CA ASN A 296 -3.49 19.45 10.60
C ASN A 296 -3.19 20.36 11.79
N TRP A 297 -2.00 20.19 12.41
CA TRP A 297 -1.60 20.96 13.58
C TRP A 297 -0.99 22.32 13.25
N LEU A 298 -0.65 22.60 11.99
CA LEU A 298 0.07 23.83 11.61
C LEU A 298 -0.78 25.09 11.78
N HIS A 299 -2.09 24.98 11.64
CA HIS A 299 -2.97 26.13 11.53
C HIS A 299 -4.07 26.16 12.58
N PRO A 300 -4.51 27.37 13.01
CA PRO A 300 -5.71 27.49 13.82
C PRO A 300 -6.93 26.88 13.11
N PRO A 301 -7.88 26.29 13.88
CA PRO A 301 -7.86 26.22 15.34
C PRO A 301 -7.13 24.98 15.88
N PHE A 302 -6.59 24.12 15.01
CA PHE A 302 -6.05 22.80 15.39
C PHE A 302 -4.59 22.82 15.87
N ASN A 303 -3.91 23.95 15.85
CA ASN A 303 -2.66 24.13 16.59
C ASN A 303 -2.88 24.09 18.12
N ASN A 304 -4.13 24.20 18.59
CA ASN A 304 -4.51 24.06 19.99
C ASN A 304 -4.94 22.62 20.33
N ALA A 305 -4.28 21.99 21.31
CA ALA A 305 -4.59 20.62 21.74
C ALA A 305 -6.02 20.45 22.26
N LYS A 306 -6.59 21.44 22.96
CA LYS A 306 -7.97 21.35 23.47
C LYS A 306 -9.00 21.29 22.34
N VAL A 307 -8.76 22.01 21.24
CA VAL A 307 -9.64 21.93 20.06
C VAL A 307 -9.54 20.56 19.41
N ARG A 308 -8.34 19.96 19.32
CA ARG A 308 -8.18 18.59 18.82
C ARG A 308 -8.85 17.56 19.75
N GLN A 309 -8.72 17.73 21.06
CA GLN A 309 -9.41 16.90 22.06
C GLN A 309 -10.95 17.04 21.96
N ALA A 310 -11.46 18.23 21.63
CA ALA A 310 -12.90 18.41 21.37
C ALA A 310 -13.37 17.57 20.18
N VAL A 311 -12.60 17.52 19.10
CA VAL A 311 -12.88 16.64 17.95
C VAL A 311 -12.89 15.16 18.38
N LEU A 312 -11.88 14.73 19.15
CA LEU A 312 -11.80 13.35 19.65
C LEU A 312 -13.03 12.97 20.50
N MET A 313 -13.53 13.90 21.35
CA MET A 313 -14.73 13.66 22.18
C MET A 313 -16.04 13.72 21.40
N ALA A 314 -16.06 14.36 20.23
CA ALA A 314 -17.26 14.51 19.42
C ALA A 314 -17.56 13.30 18.54
N VAL A 315 -16.58 12.46 18.25
CA VAL A 315 -16.70 11.31 17.35
C VAL A 315 -16.80 10.00 18.11
N ASN A 316 -17.42 9.02 17.47
CA ASN A 316 -17.45 7.63 17.93
C ASN A 316 -17.19 6.72 16.72
N GLN A 317 -16.70 5.51 16.96
CA GLN A 317 -16.38 4.57 15.89
C GLN A 317 -17.61 3.95 15.24
N GLU A 318 -18.71 3.79 15.99
CA GLU A 318 -19.96 3.18 15.48
C GLU A 318 -20.50 3.91 14.27
N ASP A 319 -20.61 5.25 14.33
CA ASP A 319 -21.17 6.04 13.22
C ASP A 319 -20.39 5.87 11.92
N TYR A 320 -19.05 5.70 12.02
CA TYR A 320 -18.19 5.49 10.84
C TYR A 320 -18.26 4.05 10.31
N LEU A 321 -18.20 3.07 11.22
CA LEU A 321 -18.18 1.65 10.87
C LEU A 321 -19.55 1.20 10.32
N ALA A 322 -20.65 1.67 10.92
CA ALA A 322 -22.00 1.37 10.47
C ALA A 322 -22.28 1.91 9.07
N VAL A 323 -21.85 3.15 8.77
CA VAL A 323 -22.09 3.77 7.44
C VAL A 323 -21.17 3.16 6.37
N LEU A 324 -19.93 2.80 6.71
CA LEU A 324 -18.99 2.27 5.73
C LEU A 324 -19.16 0.77 5.49
N VAL A 325 -19.34 0.00 6.55
CA VAL A 325 -19.32 -1.47 6.54
C VAL A 325 -20.71 -2.06 6.75
N GLY A 326 -21.45 -1.53 7.71
CA GLY A 326 -22.82 -1.94 8.05
C GLY A 326 -22.92 -3.27 8.78
N ASP A 327 -22.25 -4.31 8.27
CA ASP A 327 -22.27 -5.67 8.85
C ASP A 327 -21.19 -5.85 9.92
N PRO A 328 -21.56 -6.11 11.20
CA PRO A 328 -20.62 -6.31 12.30
C PRO A 328 -19.65 -7.49 12.12
N GLU A 329 -19.92 -8.42 11.20
CA GLU A 329 -18.97 -9.49 10.84
C GLU A 329 -17.65 -8.93 10.31
N TYR A 330 -17.68 -7.74 9.67
CA TYR A 330 -16.53 -7.17 8.96
C TYR A 330 -15.91 -5.95 9.64
N TYR A 331 -16.28 -5.64 10.88
CA TYR A 331 -15.61 -4.58 11.63
C TYR A 331 -15.51 -4.87 13.13
N LYS A 332 -14.61 -4.16 13.78
CA LYS A 332 -14.52 -4.14 15.23
C LYS A 332 -14.10 -2.76 15.75
N TYR A 333 -14.54 -2.44 16.97
CA TYR A 333 -14.04 -1.27 17.68
C TYR A 333 -12.57 -1.46 18.01
N CYS A 334 -11.78 -0.45 17.73
CA CYS A 334 -10.35 -0.46 17.99
C CYS A 334 -9.90 0.92 18.50
N ALA A 335 -9.95 1.10 19.82
CA ALA A 335 -9.50 2.31 20.49
C ALA A 335 -7.98 2.24 20.74
N SER A 336 -7.23 2.04 19.66
CA SER A 336 -5.77 1.90 19.69
C SER A 336 -5.16 2.57 18.47
N PHE A 337 -3.92 3.02 18.63
CA PHE A 337 -3.09 3.51 17.53
C PHE A 337 -2.34 2.37 16.83
N PHE A 338 -2.34 1.17 17.42
CA PHE A 338 -1.77 -0.04 16.86
C PHE A 338 -2.88 -1.03 16.53
N THR A 339 -2.63 -1.90 15.56
CA THR A 339 -3.61 -2.87 15.09
C THR A 339 -4.13 -3.73 16.23
N CYS A 340 -5.45 -3.72 16.42
CA CYS A 340 -6.10 -4.51 17.46
C CYS A 340 -5.96 -6.01 17.20
N GLY A 341 -5.62 -6.76 18.23
CA GLY A 341 -5.25 -8.17 18.19
C GLY A 341 -3.74 -8.40 18.00
N THR A 342 -2.90 -7.34 18.07
CA THR A 342 -1.43 -7.46 17.95
C THR A 342 -0.72 -7.09 19.25
N THR A 343 0.60 -7.30 19.29
CA THR A 343 1.44 -7.20 20.51
C THR A 343 1.32 -5.86 21.24
N TYR A 344 1.22 -4.76 20.50
CA TYR A 344 1.24 -3.41 21.06
C TYR A 344 -0.13 -2.74 21.12
N GLU A 345 -1.21 -3.49 20.85
CA GLU A 345 -2.55 -2.97 21.10
C GLU A 345 -2.68 -2.39 22.50
N SER A 346 -3.19 -1.17 22.61
CA SER A 346 -3.44 -0.52 23.90
C SER A 346 -4.51 0.55 23.74
N SER A 347 -5.40 0.66 24.71
CA SER A 347 -6.39 1.73 24.83
C SER A 347 -6.04 2.73 25.94
N ALA A 348 -4.80 2.76 26.40
CA ALA A 348 -4.36 3.67 27.46
C ALA A 348 -4.62 5.14 27.06
N GLY A 349 -5.38 5.85 27.89
CA GLY A 349 -5.76 7.25 27.65
C GLY A 349 -6.90 7.46 26.66
N ALA A 350 -7.46 6.40 26.06
CA ALA A 350 -8.61 6.51 25.15
C ALA A 350 -9.87 6.98 25.88
N PRO A 351 -10.67 7.88 25.28
CA PRO A 351 -12.05 8.10 25.72
C PRO A 351 -12.93 6.90 25.34
N ASP A 352 -14.20 6.93 25.73
CA ASP A 352 -15.17 5.98 25.20
C ASP A 352 -15.38 6.23 23.69
N MET A 353 -14.72 5.41 22.86
CA MET A 353 -14.79 5.54 21.40
C MET A 353 -16.10 4.96 20.80
N LYS A 354 -17.00 4.43 21.62
CA LYS A 354 -18.32 3.94 21.20
C LYS A 354 -19.41 5.00 21.33
N LYS A 355 -19.20 6.02 22.19
CA LYS A 355 -20.18 7.07 22.44
C LYS A 355 -19.52 8.45 22.43
N PRO A 356 -20.04 9.42 21.69
CA PRO A 356 -19.51 10.78 21.70
C PRO A 356 -19.85 11.46 23.04
N ASN A 357 -18.94 12.26 23.57
CA ASN A 357 -19.16 13.11 24.72
C ASN A 357 -19.31 14.57 24.27
N VAL A 358 -20.52 14.91 23.75
CA VAL A 358 -20.84 16.20 23.16
C VAL A 358 -20.63 17.37 24.12
N GLU A 359 -21.03 17.23 25.39
CA GLU A 359 -20.88 18.30 26.38
C GLU A 359 -19.42 18.55 26.74
N LYS A 360 -18.62 17.50 26.91
CA LYS A 360 -17.16 17.65 27.08
C LYS A 360 -16.49 18.26 25.87
N ALA A 361 -16.91 17.87 24.66
CA ALA A 361 -16.41 18.45 23.42
C ALA A 361 -16.68 19.95 23.32
N LYS A 362 -17.91 20.41 23.62
CA LYS A 362 -18.28 21.84 23.65
C LYS A 362 -17.47 22.63 24.69
N GLN A 363 -17.28 22.03 25.90
CA GLN A 363 -16.44 22.63 26.93
C GLN A 363 -15.00 22.83 26.42
N LEU A 364 -14.41 21.78 25.83
CA LEU A 364 -13.03 21.83 25.29
C LEU A 364 -12.89 22.84 24.15
N LEU A 365 -13.89 22.96 23.25
CA LEU A 365 -13.90 24.00 22.20
C LEU A 365 -13.84 25.40 22.80
N LYS A 366 -14.66 25.67 23.81
CA LYS A 366 -14.68 26.97 24.52
C LYS A 366 -13.34 27.24 25.20
N GLU A 367 -12.81 26.25 25.93
CA GLU A 367 -11.50 26.34 26.59
C GLU A 367 -10.35 26.51 25.60
N GLY A 368 -10.46 25.91 24.42
CA GLY A 368 -9.50 26.03 23.31
C GLY A 368 -9.62 27.33 22.51
N GLY A 369 -10.62 28.16 22.83
CA GLY A 369 -10.81 29.48 22.21
C GLY A 369 -11.28 29.45 20.76
N TYR A 370 -12.00 28.40 20.32
CA TYR A 370 -12.59 28.34 19.00
C TYR A 370 -13.63 29.46 18.80
N LYS A 371 -13.53 30.20 17.68
CA LYS A 371 -14.32 31.41 17.41
C LYS A 371 -15.26 31.27 16.19
N GLY A 372 -15.44 30.06 15.67
CA GLY A 372 -16.28 29.80 14.49
C GLY A 372 -15.51 29.75 13.17
N GLU A 373 -14.19 29.54 13.22
CA GLU A 373 -13.34 29.35 12.04
C GLU A 373 -13.91 28.23 11.15
N GLU A 374 -13.88 28.43 9.81
CA GLU A 374 -14.33 27.42 8.87
C GLU A 374 -13.35 26.24 8.83
N ILE A 375 -13.84 25.04 9.11
CA ILE A 375 -13.05 23.80 9.11
C ILE A 375 -13.17 23.13 7.74
N LEU A 376 -12.07 23.12 6.99
CA LEU A 376 -12.01 22.49 5.66
C LEU A 376 -11.62 21.02 5.78
N ILE A 377 -12.52 20.13 5.34
CA ILE A 377 -12.28 18.68 5.29
C ILE A 377 -12.07 18.26 3.85
N LEU A 378 -10.92 17.64 3.53
CA LEU A 378 -10.70 17.03 2.22
C LEU A 378 -11.60 15.79 2.10
N HIS A 379 -12.47 15.77 1.09
CA HIS A 379 -13.49 14.74 0.92
C HIS A 379 -13.34 14.04 -0.44
N PRO A 380 -12.76 12.83 -0.48
CA PRO A 380 -12.65 12.06 -1.71
C PRO A 380 -14.02 11.53 -2.15
N THR A 381 -14.32 11.63 -3.46
CA THR A 381 -15.59 11.19 -4.03
C THR A 381 -15.52 9.84 -4.76
N ASP A 382 -14.31 9.37 -5.08
CA ASP A 382 -14.05 8.17 -5.88
C ASP A 382 -13.40 7.02 -5.12
N LEU A 383 -13.05 7.19 -3.83
CA LEU A 383 -12.50 6.14 -2.97
C LEU A 383 -13.54 5.67 -1.95
N LYS A 384 -14.30 4.63 -2.29
CA LYS A 384 -15.47 4.16 -1.53
C LYS A 384 -15.17 3.82 -0.08
N ALA A 385 -13.98 3.30 0.23
CA ALA A 385 -13.54 2.99 1.58
C ALA A 385 -13.32 4.22 2.50
N ILE A 386 -13.39 5.45 1.97
CA ILE A 386 -13.20 6.70 2.74
C ILE A 386 -14.34 7.68 2.53
N THR A 387 -14.99 7.65 1.36
CA THR A 387 -16.04 8.62 0.99
C THR A 387 -17.08 8.84 2.11
N PRO A 388 -17.59 7.83 2.83
CA PRO A 388 -18.58 8.05 3.89
C PRO A 388 -18.07 8.83 5.10
N TYR A 389 -16.77 8.90 5.33
CA TYR A 389 -16.20 9.52 6.55
C TYR A 389 -16.39 11.04 6.61
N GLY A 390 -16.31 11.72 5.47
CA GLY A 390 -16.49 13.19 5.43
C GLY A 390 -17.83 13.65 5.99
N PRO A 391 -18.98 13.19 5.48
CA PRO A 391 -20.31 13.53 5.99
C PRO A 391 -20.53 13.15 7.45
N VAL A 392 -20.03 11.99 7.91
CA VAL A 392 -20.12 11.58 9.33
C VAL A 392 -19.37 12.56 10.22
N THR A 393 -18.13 12.93 9.83
CA THR A 393 -17.32 13.92 10.57
C THR A 393 -18.00 15.28 10.56
N GLU A 394 -18.50 15.75 9.42
CA GLU A 394 -19.22 17.03 9.32
C GLU A 394 -20.39 17.08 10.30
N GLN A 395 -21.21 16.03 10.34
CA GLN A 395 -22.33 15.94 11.26
C GLN A 395 -21.89 15.96 12.72
N ALA A 396 -20.87 15.18 13.10
CA ALA A 396 -20.34 15.11 14.46
C ALA A 396 -19.80 16.46 14.93
N LEU A 397 -19.04 17.16 14.09
CA LEU A 397 -18.44 18.44 14.43
C LEU A 397 -19.47 19.59 14.46
N LYS A 398 -20.47 19.57 13.59
CA LYS A 398 -21.59 20.54 13.66
C LYS A 398 -22.40 20.40 14.95
N LYS A 399 -22.59 19.18 15.49
CA LYS A 399 -23.28 18.97 16.78
C LYS A 399 -22.58 19.67 17.96
N ILE A 400 -21.28 19.86 17.91
CA ILE A 400 -20.52 20.57 18.94
C ILE A 400 -20.32 22.06 18.64
N GLY A 401 -20.89 22.57 17.52
CA GLY A 401 -20.87 23.99 17.17
C GLY A 401 -19.72 24.40 16.25
N MET A 402 -19.03 23.46 15.59
CA MET A 402 -18.01 23.82 14.61
C MET A 402 -18.62 24.16 13.23
N ASN A 403 -18.03 25.14 12.55
CA ASN A 403 -18.38 25.52 11.19
C ASN A 403 -17.59 24.67 10.20
N VAL A 404 -18.23 23.72 9.53
CA VAL A 404 -17.56 22.68 8.73
C VAL A 404 -17.96 22.78 7.27
N LYS A 405 -16.96 22.63 6.38
CA LYS A 405 -17.12 22.58 4.92
C LYS A 405 -16.35 21.39 4.33
N LEU A 406 -17.06 20.55 3.57
CA LEU A 406 -16.47 19.48 2.79
C LEU A 406 -15.91 20.03 1.46
N LEU A 407 -14.66 19.71 1.15
CA LEU A 407 -14.03 20.01 -0.13
C LEU A 407 -13.99 18.72 -0.97
N ALA A 408 -15.02 18.53 -1.79
CA ALA A 408 -15.18 17.37 -2.66
C ALA A 408 -14.13 17.38 -3.79
N MET A 409 -13.41 16.28 -3.97
CA MET A 409 -12.41 16.08 -5.02
C MET A 409 -12.13 14.60 -5.22
N ASP A 410 -11.42 14.22 -6.29
CA ASP A 410 -10.93 12.84 -6.46
C ASP A 410 -9.80 12.51 -5.47
N TRP A 411 -9.57 11.22 -5.22
CA TRP A 411 -8.56 10.77 -4.26
C TRP A 411 -7.14 11.23 -4.62
N ALA A 412 -6.76 11.24 -5.90
CA ALA A 412 -5.42 11.70 -6.30
C ALA A 412 -5.23 13.19 -5.97
N SER A 413 -6.27 14.01 -6.13
CA SER A 413 -6.28 15.41 -5.70
C SER A 413 -6.18 15.56 -4.18
N VAL A 414 -6.86 14.69 -3.40
CA VAL A 414 -6.68 14.64 -1.94
C VAL A 414 -5.24 14.31 -1.59
N VAL A 415 -4.64 13.29 -2.23
CA VAL A 415 -3.24 12.87 -2.01
C VAL A 415 -2.26 14.02 -2.28
N ALA A 416 -2.46 14.77 -3.36
CA ALA A 416 -1.63 15.93 -3.68
C ALA A 416 -1.84 17.09 -2.68
N ARG A 417 -3.09 17.37 -2.32
CA ARG A 417 -3.43 18.51 -1.44
C ARG A 417 -3.03 18.26 0.02
N ARG A 418 -3.16 17.04 0.54
CA ARG A 418 -2.76 16.72 1.92
C ARG A 418 -1.26 16.92 2.19
N ALA A 419 -0.43 16.95 1.15
CA ALA A 419 1.00 17.21 1.26
C ALA A 419 1.36 18.69 1.38
N LYS A 420 0.39 19.61 1.21
CA LYS A 420 0.60 21.05 1.29
C LYS A 420 0.58 21.55 2.73
N GLN A 421 1.56 22.36 3.10
CA GLN A 421 1.65 23.01 4.40
C GLN A 421 1.02 24.42 4.41
N ASP A 422 0.49 24.86 3.28
CA ASP A 422 -0.16 26.15 3.15
C ASP A 422 -1.33 26.32 4.12
N ALA A 423 -1.65 27.55 4.46
CA ALA A 423 -2.85 27.85 5.23
C ALA A 423 -4.12 27.36 4.49
N PRO A 424 -5.16 26.93 5.20
CA PRO A 424 -6.37 26.38 4.58
C PRO A 424 -6.99 27.30 3.50
N ALA A 425 -6.99 28.62 3.73
CA ALA A 425 -7.46 29.62 2.77
C ALA A 425 -6.56 29.78 1.53
N GLN A 426 -5.33 29.27 1.58
CA GLN A 426 -4.32 29.35 0.50
C GLN A 426 -4.09 28.01 -0.19
N GLY A 427 -5.05 27.10 -0.11
CA GLY A 427 -4.96 25.78 -0.73
C GLY A 427 -4.54 24.64 0.21
N GLY A 428 -4.37 24.92 1.51
CA GLY A 428 -4.18 23.92 2.55
C GLY A 428 -5.49 23.26 2.99
N TRP A 429 -5.50 22.71 4.21
CA TRP A 429 -6.59 21.90 4.74
C TRP A 429 -6.54 21.83 6.27
N HIS A 430 -7.66 21.38 6.90
CA HIS A 430 -7.74 21.14 8.34
C HIS A 430 -7.83 19.66 8.71
N ILE A 431 -8.64 18.89 7.98
CA ILE A 431 -8.87 17.47 8.23
C ILE A 431 -8.85 16.70 6.92
N PHE A 432 -8.27 15.50 6.92
CA PHE A 432 -8.53 14.49 5.90
C PHE A 432 -8.71 13.13 6.55
N HIS A 433 -9.41 12.23 5.84
CA HIS A 433 -9.57 10.85 6.24
C HIS A 433 -8.71 9.93 5.39
N THR A 434 -8.27 8.84 6.00
CA THR A 434 -7.54 7.77 5.33
C THR A 434 -7.74 6.47 6.08
N PHE A 435 -7.21 5.39 5.56
CA PHE A 435 -7.05 4.12 6.28
C PHE A 435 -5.62 3.62 6.13
N TRP A 436 -5.25 2.72 7.00
CA TRP A 436 -3.97 2.03 6.96
C TRP A 436 -4.19 0.53 7.05
N VAL A 437 -3.38 -0.23 6.30
CA VAL A 437 -3.31 -1.68 6.43
C VAL A 437 -2.75 -2.03 7.80
N GLY A 438 -3.31 -3.03 8.47
CA GLY A 438 -2.88 -3.41 9.82
C GLY A 438 -1.37 -3.66 9.95
N ALA A 439 -0.74 -4.19 8.90
CA ALA A 439 0.71 -4.39 8.85
C ALA A 439 1.55 -3.10 8.96
N ASP A 440 0.98 -1.93 8.67
CA ASP A 440 1.67 -0.64 8.82
C ASP A 440 1.61 -0.09 10.24
N LEU A 441 0.73 -0.63 11.08
CA LEU A 441 0.44 -0.12 12.42
C LEU A 441 0.84 -1.12 13.52
N LEU A 442 1.86 -1.93 13.28
CA LEU A 442 2.30 -2.96 14.22
C LEU A 442 3.10 -2.40 15.40
N ASN A 443 3.75 -1.26 15.24
CA ASN A 443 4.59 -0.64 16.29
C ASN A 443 4.71 0.89 16.10
N PRO A 444 5.24 1.63 17.09
CA PRO A 444 5.34 3.09 17.04
C PRO A 444 6.22 3.65 15.92
N VAL A 445 7.09 2.86 15.33
CA VAL A 445 8.04 3.31 14.31
C VAL A 445 7.46 3.13 12.91
N THR A 446 6.81 1.98 12.66
CA THR A 446 6.10 1.72 11.37
C THR A 446 4.86 2.58 11.23
N ASN A 447 4.21 2.94 12.33
CA ASN A 447 3.05 3.82 12.32
C ASN A 447 3.46 5.26 11.98
N ALA A 448 3.34 5.63 10.70
CA ALA A 448 3.67 6.97 10.23
C ALA A 448 2.88 8.09 10.94
N GLY A 449 1.68 7.79 11.45
CA GLY A 449 0.84 8.72 12.22
C GLY A 449 1.44 9.16 13.54
N MET A 450 2.39 8.36 14.08
CA MET A 450 3.11 8.68 15.32
C MET A 450 4.36 9.55 15.07
N ASN A 451 4.73 9.82 13.82
CA ASN A 451 5.86 10.70 13.49
C ASN A 451 5.50 12.15 13.84
N ALA A 452 6.12 12.68 14.87
CA ALA A 452 5.86 13.98 15.49
C ALA A 452 7.01 14.97 15.32
N LYS A 453 7.78 14.87 14.22
CA LYS A 453 8.94 15.74 13.92
C LYS A 453 8.57 17.14 13.39
N GLY A 454 7.29 17.48 13.37
CA GLY A 454 6.81 18.77 12.89
C GLY A 454 6.97 18.98 11.37
N PRO A 455 6.99 20.24 10.91
CA PRO A 455 6.94 20.58 9.47
C PRO A 455 8.10 20.03 8.64
N LYS A 456 9.28 19.85 9.24
CA LYS A 456 10.50 19.47 8.51
C LYS A 456 10.70 17.96 8.34
N GLY A 457 9.93 17.12 9.02
CA GLY A 457 10.16 15.66 8.97
C GLY A 457 8.96 14.84 9.45
N GLY A 458 7.88 15.48 9.86
CA GLY A 458 6.65 14.83 10.31
C GLY A 458 5.79 14.33 9.15
N PHE A 459 4.88 13.42 9.47
CA PHE A 459 3.85 12.98 8.54
C PHE A 459 2.79 14.09 8.33
N PHE A 460 2.06 14.04 7.23
CA PHE A 460 0.99 15.00 6.88
C PHE A 460 0.11 15.33 8.09
N GLY A 461 -0.17 16.62 8.30
CA GLY A 461 -0.76 17.17 9.52
C GLY A 461 0.29 17.64 10.53
N TRP A 462 1.54 17.25 10.34
CA TRP A 462 2.77 17.75 10.94
C TRP A 462 2.70 18.00 12.46
N PRO A 463 2.29 17.00 13.26
CA PRO A 463 2.38 17.15 14.70
C PRO A 463 3.83 17.39 15.10
N GLU A 464 4.03 18.28 16.06
CA GLU A 464 5.33 18.54 16.66
C GLU A 464 5.26 18.22 18.15
N ASP A 465 5.94 17.14 18.55
CA ASP A 465 5.94 16.63 19.92
C ASP A 465 7.26 15.93 20.24
N PRO A 466 8.22 16.66 20.85
CA PRO A 466 9.54 16.13 21.20
C PRO A 466 9.50 14.93 22.16
N ASP A 467 8.53 14.88 23.08
CA ASP A 467 8.39 13.75 24.01
C ASP A 467 7.92 12.49 23.28
N MET A 468 7.03 12.62 22.29
CA MET A 468 6.64 11.52 21.43
C MET A 468 7.85 10.96 20.66
N GLU A 469 8.65 11.83 20.05
CA GLU A 469 9.86 11.41 19.32
C GLU A 469 10.90 10.77 20.25
N LYS A 470 11.05 11.27 21.49
CA LYS A 470 11.89 10.63 22.49
C LYS A 470 11.41 9.22 22.82
N MET A 471 10.10 9.03 23.10
CA MET A 471 9.54 7.71 23.38
C MET A 471 9.72 6.75 22.19
N ARG A 472 9.56 7.22 20.96
CA ARG A 472 9.82 6.42 19.74
C ARG A 472 11.29 6.01 19.63
N ALA A 473 12.23 6.91 19.96
CA ALA A 473 13.66 6.58 19.99
C ALA A 473 13.99 5.58 21.10
N ASP A 474 13.39 5.72 22.29
CA ASP A 474 13.55 4.78 23.40
C ASP A 474 13.01 3.39 23.01
N PHE A 475 11.86 3.32 22.31
CA PHE A 475 11.31 2.06 21.80
C PHE A 475 12.27 1.32 20.84
N ILE A 476 12.95 2.05 19.97
CA ILE A 476 13.92 1.46 19.02
C ILE A 476 15.13 0.84 19.75
N LYS A 477 15.56 1.46 20.84
CA LYS A 477 16.74 1.05 21.64
C LYS A 477 16.44 -0.09 22.60
N GLU A 478 15.17 -0.22 23.04
CA GLU A 478 14.78 -1.25 23.98
C GLU A 478 14.73 -2.63 23.32
N THR A 479 15.29 -3.62 23.97
CA THR A 479 15.35 -5.02 23.49
C THR A 479 14.51 -5.99 24.33
N ASP A 480 14.07 -5.57 25.52
CA ASP A 480 13.17 -6.35 26.36
C ASP A 480 11.71 -6.15 25.88
N PRO A 481 11.01 -7.23 25.48
CA PRO A 481 9.64 -7.12 24.95
C PRO A 481 8.62 -6.52 25.92
N ALA A 482 8.78 -6.78 27.24
CA ALA A 482 7.86 -6.24 28.24
C ALA A 482 8.05 -4.72 28.40
N LYS A 483 9.29 -4.25 28.40
CA LYS A 483 9.61 -2.83 28.43
C LYS A 483 9.21 -2.13 27.13
N GLN A 484 9.42 -2.76 25.97
CA GLN A 484 8.91 -2.23 24.70
C GLN A 484 7.39 -2.05 24.73
N LYS A 485 6.66 -3.03 25.29
CA LYS A 485 5.20 -2.93 25.44
C LYS A 485 4.81 -1.77 26.37
N ALA A 486 5.49 -1.57 27.47
CA ALA A 486 5.24 -0.45 28.37
C ALA A 486 5.50 0.91 27.69
N ILE A 487 6.56 1.02 26.88
CA ILE A 487 6.83 2.24 26.08
C ILE A 487 5.72 2.47 25.05
N ALA A 488 5.27 1.42 24.34
CA ALA A 488 4.18 1.54 23.36
C ALA A 488 2.86 1.96 24.02
N GLU A 489 2.58 1.50 25.24
CA GLU A 489 1.43 1.93 26.04
C GLU A 489 1.52 3.41 26.43
N ALA A 490 2.70 3.87 26.88
CA ALA A 490 2.94 5.28 27.18
C ALA A 490 2.79 6.17 25.94
N ILE A 491 3.26 5.70 24.78
CA ILE A 491 3.04 6.35 23.47
C ILE A 491 1.55 6.45 23.16
N THR A 492 0.80 5.37 23.35
CA THR A 492 -0.66 5.37 23.12
C THR A 492 -1.36 6.41 23.98
N LYS A 493 -1.04 6.46 25.29
CA LYS A 493 -1.60 7.47 26.21
C LYS A 493 -1.33 8.89 25.74
N ARG A 494 -0.07 9.21 25.40
CA ARG A 494 0.30 10.53 24.89
C ARG A 494 -0.37 10.84 23.56
N ALA A 495 -0.52 9.85 22.69
CA ALA A 495 -1.17 10.02 21.40
C ALA A 495 -2.65 10.41 21.53
N PHE A 496 -3.36 9.90 22.53
CA PHE A 496 -4.72 10.36 22.88
C PHE A 496 -4.71 11.74 23.53
N GLU A 497 -3.77 12.02 24.42
CA GLU A 497 -3.65 13.34 25.08
C GLU A 497 -3.41 14.46 24.05
N GLN A 498 -2.54 14.22 23.08
CA GLN A 498 -2.17 15.20 22.05
C GLN A 498 -3.05 15.11 20.80
N VAL A 499 -3.82 14.02 20.65
CA VAL A 499 -4.65 13.69 19.47
C VAL A 499 -3.81 13.63 18.20
N MET A 500 -2.84 12.72 18.18
CA MET A 500 -1.99 12.49 17.01
C MET A 500 -2.83 12.24 15.75
N TYR A 501 -3.89 11.47 15.87
CA TYR A 501 -5.02 11.33 14.95
C TYR A 501 -6.21 10.72 15.72
N VAL A 502 -7.39 10.69 15.11
CA VAL A 502 -8.56 10.04 15.71
C VAL A 502 -8.71 8.65 15.07
N PRO A 503 -8.58 7.55 15.83
CA PRO A 503 -8.84 6.21 15.30
C PRO A 503 -10.34 5.99 15.08
N ILE A 504 -10.71 5.52 13.87
CA ILE A 504 -12.12 5.38 13.46
C ILE A 504 -12.60 3.93 13.53
N GLY A 505 -11.75 3.00 13.93
CA GLY A 505 -12.06 1.57 14.04
C GLY A 505 -11.29 0.72 13.05
N GLN A 506 -11.46 -0.60 13.16
CA GLN A 506 -10.80 -1.59 12.31
C GLN A 506 -11.84 -2.36 11.52
N MET A 507 -11.59 -2.56 10.23
CA MET A 507 -12.54 -3.15 9.29
C MET A 507 -11.86 -4.09 8.31
N GLN A 508 -12.61 -5.05 7.76
CA GLN A 508 -12.17 -5.96 6.73
C GLN A 508 -12.84 -5.65 5.39
N PHE A 509 -12.04 -5.76 4.33
CA PHE A 509 -12.49 -5.61 2.96
C PHE A 509 -12.12 -6.88 2.18
N PRO A 510 -12.94 -7.95 2.26
CA PRO A 510 -12.76 -9.13 1.43
C PRO A 510 -12.72 -8.79 -0.05
N ALA A 511 -11.81 -9.42 -0.79
CA ALA A 511 -11.84 -9.38 -2.24
C ALA A 511 -12.90 -10.32 -2.78
N ALA A 512 -13.47 -9.99 -3.94
CA ALA A 512 -14.34 -10.88 -4.67
C ALA A 512 -13.69 -11.30 -5.99
N TYR A 513 -13.67 -12.61 -6.28
CA TYR A 513 -13.10 -13.10 -7.52
C TYR A 513 -13.80 -14.37 -8.03
N ARG A 514 -13.67 -14.61 -9.32
CA ARG A 514 -14.26 -15.79 -9.96
C ARG A 514 -13.54 -17.07 -9.54
N LYS A 515 -14.27 -18.17 -9.38
CA LYS A 515 -13.72 -19.51 -9.09
C LYS A 515 -12.78 -20.04 -10.17
N SER A 516 -12.76 -19.42 -11.36
CA SER A 516 -11.75 -19.68 -12.38
C SER A 516 -10.34 -19.22 -11.96
N LEU A 517 -10.21 -18.34 -10.95
CA LEU A 517 -8.94 -18.00 -10.35
C LEU A 517 -8.63 -18.96 -9.20
N SER A 518 -7.39 -19.44 -9.14
CA SER A 518 -6.86 -20.23 -8.02
C SER A 518 -5.48 -19.73 -7.63
N GLY A 519 -5.01 -20.04 -6.41
CA GLY A 519 -3.70 -19.60 -5.92
C GLY A 519 -3.64 -18.12 -5.53
N VAL A 520 -4.78 -17.48 -5.29
CA VAL A 520 -4.83 -16.14 -4.66
C VAL A 520 -4.23 -16.24 -3.27
N LEU A 521 -3.23 -15.40 -2.99
CA LEU A 521 -2.49 -15.41 -1.73
C LEU A 521 -3.14 -14.52 -0.69
N ASP A 522 -3.07 -14.93 0.57
CA ASP A 522 -3.31 -14.05 1.72
C ASP A 522 -2.16 -13.06 1.86
N GLY A 523 -2.40 -11.94 2.53
CA GLY A 523 -1.37 -10.95 2.84
C GLY A 523 -1.89 -9.53 2.94
N PRO A 524 -1.04 -8.60 3.36
CA PRO A 524 -1.43 -7.19 3.52
C PRO A 524 -1.56 -6.44 2.18
N VAL A 525 -1.20 -7.09 1.06
CA VAL A 525 -1.19 -6.52 -0.30
C VAL A 525 -1.80 -7.51 -1.27
N PRO A 526 -2.78 -7.12 -2.10
CA PRO A 526 -3.25 -7.97 -3.19
C PRO A 526 -2.16 -8.13 -4.24
N VAL A 527 -1.88 -9.37 -4.62
CA VAL A 527 -0.83 -9.71 -5.58
C VAL A 527 -1.34 -10.70 -6.62
N PHE A 528 -0.73 -10.72 -7.81
CA PHE A 528 -1.17 -11.55 -8.93
C PHE A 528 -0.15 -12.62 -9.34
N TRP A 529 1.03 -12.70 -8.68
CA TRP A 529 1.86 -13.90 -8.80
C TRP A 529 1.20 -15.08 -8.06
N ASN A 530 1.53 -16.29 -8.47
CA ASN A 530 0.90 -17.55 -8.05
C ASN A 530 -0.58 -17.71 -8.42
N VAL A 531 -1.25 -16.67 -8.91
CA VAL A 531 -2.62 -16.77 -9.40
C VAL A 531 -2.63 -17.46 -10.76
N GLU A 532 -3.49 -18.47 -10.88
CA GLU A 532 -3.73 -19.20 -12.12
C GLU A 532 -5.18 -18.97 -12.56
N LYS A 533 -5.37 -18.73 -13.86
CA LYS A 533 -6.69 -18.64 -14.50
C LYS A 533 -6.92 -19.91 -15.32
N LYS A 534 -7.99 -20.63 -14.99
CA LYS A 534 -8.46 -21.82 -15.69
C LYS A 534 -9.21 -21.46 -16.95
#